data_87c50d82b9fb206d1e4339598ed66a9f
#
_entry.id   87c50d82b9fb206d1e4339598ed66a9f
#
_cell.length_a   1.000
_cell.length_b   1.000
_cell.length_c   1.000
_cell.angle_alpha   90.00
_cell.angle_beta   90.00
_cell.angle_gamma   90.00
#
_symmetry.space_group_name_H-M   'P 1'
#
loop_
_entity.id
_entity.type
_entity.pdbx_description
1 polymer ?
#
loop_
_entity_poly.entity_id
_entity_poly.type
_entity_poly.pdbx_seq_one_letter_code
_entity_poly.pdbx_strand_id
1 'polypeptide(L)'
;MILNSIKMMKPMRNIIICQFVVLSLFLVGCGSESEDTVKSLQPANGGRYYGGVFRLNESEYIKNLFPHNIVDVYSYRVAAQIYEGLFKFDQGGNLKVIPALAESYEVDDSYTLYTFKLRKGVLFHDDACFPGGTGREVTAEDVKYCFTRLCTQDRNNRAFDIFDGVVKGARAYYDATVGGKTPSTEIEGIKVIDKYTIQIALEAPNVLFLTHLARPQTFIFPKEAYEKYGNEMRVKAVGTGPYKVASIDEDIKIKLVKNDKYYRKDKHGNQLPFIDAIEINFIRDKKTELFEFRKGNLDMMYRLPTDYIIEILEETQVEDGGLSKYELQREPEMQTQIFSFMSMDGVFKDVNVRKAFSFAIDRKKILDFVLNGEGYEPGMHGLTPPSFPDYDITKIQGYDYNIDSAQYYLAKAGFPKGQGFPKITLDLNPEGDRHSNVALEVQKQLRDALNVQLEINILPHAQITDKCLKGNFSLIRLSWVADYPSPQNFLWMFYSKYVTPLGENSYPNIPRYKNEKFDRLYEKAIASTSSVEANKLFMDAENLAMRDAPIIVLWYDECYRLLSSRVKNFYNNPMQYRDFSEVYFEPETSTPEKEGDK
;
A
#
# COMPACT_ATOMS: atom_id res chain seq x y z
N MET A 1 -60.78 -1.65 -39.35
CA MET A 1 -61.27 -1.35 -40.68
C MET A 1 -60.21 -1.84 -41.68
N ILE A 2 -60.53 -2.96 -42.29
CA ILE A 2 -60.25 -3.43 -43.68
C ILE A 2 -58.76 -3.71 -43.97
N LEU A 3 -58.28 -4.97 -43.94
CA LEU A 3 -58.51 -6.17 -44.77
C LEU A 3 -57.95 -6.11 -46.21
N ASN A 4 -57.08 -7.08 -46.48
CA ASN A 4 -56.82 -7.80 -47.77
C ASN A 4 -55.87 -7.16 -48.78
N SER A 5 -54.87 -7.86 -49.31
CA SER A 5 -55.03 -9.02 -50.18
C SER A 5 -53.73 -9.81 -50.42
N ILE A 6 -53.90 -11.07 -50.37
CA ILE A 6 -53.06 -12.15 -50.88
C ILE A 6 -52.99 -12.15 -52.40
N LYS A 7 -51.82 -12.40 -53.01
CA LYS A 7 -51.79 -13.18 -54.27
C LYS A 7 -50.51 -14.04 -54.38
N MET A 8 -50.73 -15.28 -54.41
CA MET A 8 -49.83 -16.36 -54.82
C MET A 8 -49.48 -16.26 -56.30
N MET A 9 -48.29 -16.70 -56.68
CA MET A 9 -48.16 -17.64 -57.77
C MET A 9 -46.84 -18.41 -57.79
N LYS A 10 -46.92 -19.67 -58.11
CA LYS A 10 -45.99 -20.79 -58.09
C LYS A 10 -45.04 -20.83 -59.33
N PRO A 11 -44.31 -21.93 -59.60
CA PRO A 11 -42.86 -22.04 -59.49
C PRO A 11 -42.19 -22.27 -60.84
N MET A 12 -40.92 -22.13 -60.97
CA MET A 12 -40.16 -22.78 -62.02
C MET A 12 -38.89 -23.45 -61.50
N ARG A 13 -38.87 -24.72 -61.79
CA ARG A 13 -37.89 -25.75 -61.48
C ARG A 13 -36.87 -25.83 -62.62
N ASN A 14 -35.63 -26.22 -62.27
CA ASN A 14 -34.48 -26.59 -63.10
C ASN A 14 -33.54 -25.48 -63.53
N ILE A 15 -32.39 -25.41 -62.80
CA ILE A 15 -31.03 -25.60 -63.35
C ILE A 15 -30.13 -25.85 -62.10
N ILE A 16 -29.97 -27.14 -61.85
CA ILE A 16 -28.95 -27.70 -60.95
C ILE A 16 -27.81 -28.19 -61.86
N ILE A 17 -26.60 -28.13 -61.34
CA ILE A 17 -25.35 -28.68 -61.85
C ILE A 17 -24.55 -27.68 -62.67
N CYS A 18 -23.66 -26.98 -62.02
CA CYS A 18 -22.30 -26.57 -62.39
C CYS A 18 -21.74 -25.39 -61.52
N GLN A 19 -21.85 -25.48 -60.23
CA GLN A 19 -21.15 -24.53 -59.30
C GLN A 19 -20.76 -25.18 -57.97
N PHE A 20 -20.29 -26.43 -57.99
CA PHE A 20 -19.87 -27.13 -56.77
C PHE A 20 -18.37 -27.40 -56.69
N VAL A 21 -17.52 -26.72 -57.44
CA VAL A 21 -16.04 -26.92 -57.42
C VAL A 21 -15.23 -25.65 -57.10
N VAL A 22 -15.84 -24.51 -56.89
CA VAL A 22 -15.07 -23.26 -56.59
C VAL A 22 -15.36 -22.72 -55.17
N LEU A 23 -16.10 -23.40 -54.33
CA LEU A 23 -16.43 -22.93 -52.97
C LEU A 23 -15.71 -23.70 -51.85
N SER A 24 -14.59 -24.37 -52.13
CA SER A 24 -13.81 -25.12 -51.12
C SER A 24 -12.40 -24.54 -50.85
N LEU A 25 -12.14 -23.28 -51.21
CA LEU A 25 -10.83 -22.64 -51.01
C LEU A 25 -10.86 -21.29 -50.23
N PHE A 26 -11.97 -20.97 -49.54
CA PHE A 26 -12.05 -19.77 -48.69
C PHE A 26 -12.59 -20.06 -47.28
N LEU A 27 -12.19 -21.18 -46.67
CA LEU A 27 -12.41 -21.46 -45.25
C LEU A 27 -11.09 -21.77 -44.52
N VAL A 28 -10.08 -20.95 -44.75
CA VAL A 28 -8.90 -20.89 -43.87
C VAL A 28 -8.64 -19.43 -43.58
N GLY A 29 -9.23 -18.93 -42.52
CA GLY A 29 -9.02 -17.56 -42.12
C GLY A 29 -9.95 -17.06 -41.02
N CYS A 30 -10.49 -17.95 -40.15
CA CYS A 30 -10.87 -17.51 -38.82
C CYS A 30 -9.61 -17.59 -37.95
N GLY A 31 -9.05 -16.44 -37.60
CA GLY A 31 -7.98 -16.36 -36.66
C GLY A 31 -8.38 -17.03 -35.35
N SER A 32 -7.72 -18.13 -35.05
CA SER A 32 -7.64 -18.61 -33.69
C SER A 32 -7.05 -17.43 -32.88
N GLU A 33 -7.81 -16.91 -31.93
CA GLU A 33 -7.20 -16.31 -30.77
C GLU A 33 -6.07 -17.26 -30.36
N SER A 34 -4.86 -16.76 -30.37
CA SER A 34 -3.70 -17.49 -29.90
C SER A 34 -3.99 -17.86 -28.45
N GLU A 35 -4.34 -19.13 -28.20
CA GLU A 35 -4.06 -19.72 -26.91
C GLU A 35 -2.61 -19.35 -26.61
N ASP A 36 -2.37 -18.53 -25.59
CA ASP A 36 -1.05 -18.28 -25.05
C ASP A 36 -0.46 -19.65 -24.70
N THR A 37 0.29 -20.23 -25.63
CA THR A 37 1.04 -21.45 -25.37
C THR A 37 1.96 -21.11 -24.20
N VAL A 38 1.63 -21.63 -23.03
CA VAL A 38 2.46 -21.50 -21.82
C VAL A 38 3.85 -22.01 -22.21
N LYS A 39 4.77 -21.08 -22.46
CA LYS A 39 6.14 -21.43 -22.76
C LYS A 39 6.66 -22.25 -21.59
N SER A 40 7.26 -23.40 -21.88
CA SER A 40 7.88 -24.23 -20.84
C SER A 40 8.90 -23.41 -20.08
N LEU A 41 8.94 -23.54 -18.75
CA LEU A 41 9.92 -22.89 -17.90
C LEU A 41 11.35 -23.24 -18.36
N GLN A 42 12.20 -22.24 -18.49
CA GLN A 42 13.59 -22.43 -18.92
C GLN A 42 14.50 -22.43 -17.70
N PRO A 43 15.36 -23.45 -17.53
CA PRO A 43 16.31 -23.51 -16.43
C PRO A 43 17.25 -22.30 -16.41
N ALA A 44 17.57 -21.81 -15.20
CA ALA A 44 18.54 -20.78 -14.93
C ALA A 44 19.54 -21.26 -13.86
N ASN A 45 20.58 -20.47 -13.62
CA ASN A 45 21.58 -20.83 -12.61
C ASN A 45 20.99 -20.87 -11.19
N GLY A 46 21.50 -21.74 -10.33
CA GLY A 46 21.10 -21.83 -8.94
C GLY A 46 19.72 -22.46 -8.72
N GLY A 47 19.27 -23.35 -9.63
CA GLY A 47 17.99 -24.05 -9.52
C GLY A 47 16.77 -23.16 -9.74
N ARG A 48 16.92 -22.05 -10.47
CA ARG A 48 15.84 -21.12 -10.81
C ARG A 48 15.34 -21.36 -12.22
N TYR A 49 14.22 -20.71 -12.56
CA TYR A 49 13.60 -20.86 -13.87
C TYR A 49 13.12 -19.52 -14.40
N TYR A 50 13.28 -19.30 -15.71
CA TYR A 50 12.65 -18.22 -16.45
C TYR A 50 11.31 -18.66 -17.02
N GLY A 51 10.39 -17.69 -17.10
CA GLY A 51 9.12 -17.88 -17.80
C GLY A 51 7.91 -17.85 -16.87
N GLY A 52 6.77 -17.96 -17.48
CA GLY A 52 5.47 -17.98 -16.81
C GLY A 52 4.85 -16.59 -16.63
N VAL A 53 3.58 -16.62 -16.23
CA VAL A 53 2.78 -15.43 -15.93
C VAL A 53 2.33 -15.50 -14.48
N PHE A 54 2.66 -14.49 -13.68
CA PHE A 54 2.19 -14.39 -12.32
C PHE A 54 0.84 -13.69 -12.29
N ARG A 55 -0.17 -14.38 -11.77
CA ARG A 55 -1.55 -13.89 -11.70
C ARG A 55 -1.91 -13.56 -10.26
N LEU A 56 -2.32 -12.33 -10.04
CA LEU A 56 -2.79 -11.89 -8.72
C LEU A 56 -4.05 -11.04 -8.82
N ASN A 57 -4.63 -10.78 -7.67
CA ASN A 57 -5.78 -9.89 -7.54
C ASN A 57 -5.46 -8.74 -6.58
N GLU A 58 -6.00 -7.56 -6.88
CA GLU A 58 -6.15 -6.45 -5.94
C GLU A 58 -7.64 -6.14 -5.75
N SER A 59 -8.05 -5.85 -4.51
CA SER A 59 -9.47 -5.60 -4.21
C SER A 59 -9.98 -4.24 -4.69
N GLU A 60 -9.07 -3.31 -4.99
CA GLU A 60 -9.39 -1.99 -5.52
C GLU A 60 -8.51 -1.67 -6.73
N TYR A 61 -9.10 -0.95 -7.69
CA TYR A 61 -8.40 -0.50 -8.88
C TYR A 61 -7.38 0.61 -8.56
N ILE A 62 -6.29 0.66 -9.30
CA ILE A 62 -5.27 1.70 -9.18
C ILE A 62 -5.85 3.08 -9.51
N LYS A 63 -5.44 4.09 -8.76
CA LYS A 63 -5.85 5.48 -9.02
C LYS A 63 -4.89 6.21 -9.93
N ASN A 64 -3.59 6.01 -9.73
CA ASN A 64 -2.58 6.80 -10.41
C ASN A 64 -1.21 6.11 -10.40
N LEU A 65 -0.56 6.01 -11.57
CA LEU A 65 0.82 5.52 -11.69
C LEU A 65 1.86 6.65 -11.76
N PHE A 66 1.44 7.93 -11.80
CA PHE A 66 2.37 9.04 -11.76
C PHE A 66 2.99 9.18 -10.36
N PRO A 67 4.33 9.05 -10.21
CA PRO A 67 4.99 8.95 -8.91
C PRO A 67 4.53 10.01 -7.90
N HIS A 68 4.55 11.28 -8.26
CA HIS A 68 4.19 12.38 -7.35
C HIS A 68 2.70 12.42 -6.93
N ASN A 69 1.86 11.55 -7.50
CA ASN A 69 0.42 11.46 -7.19
C ASN A 69 0.01 10.06 -6.70
N ILE A 70 0.96 9.22 -6.31
CA ILE A 70 0.66 7.93 -5.68
C ILE A 70 0.31 8.18 -4.22
N VAL A 71 -0.96 7.93 -3.85
CA VAL A 71 -1.51 8.15 -2.51
C VAL A 71 -2.20 6.91 -1.93
N ASP A 72 -2.12 5.78 -2.62
CA ASP A 72 -2.72 4.51 -2.19
C ASP A 72 -1.80 3.32 -2.46
N VAL A 73 -1.99 2.26 -1.67
CA VAL A 73 -1.14 1.07 -1.69
C VAL A 73 -1.28 0.27 -2.98
N TYR A 74 -2.44 0.26 -3.63
CA TYR A 74 -2.70 -0.49 -4.86
C TYR A 74 -1.91 0.11 -6.04
N SER A 75 -1.99 1.44 -6.20
CA SER A 75 -1.17 2.19 -7.17
C SER A 75 0.32 2.00 -6.92
N TYR A 76 0.74 2.03 -5.64
CA TYR A 76 2.14 1.82 -5.28
C TYR A 76 2.66 0.44 -5.69
N ARG A 77 1.93 -0.64 -5.39
CA ARG A 77 2.35 -2.02 -5.71
C ARG A 77 2.59 -2.23 -7.21
N VAL A 78 1.79 -1.60 -8.06
CA VAL A 78 1.98 -1.63 -9.51
C VAL A 78 3.15 -0.75 -9.93
N ALA A 79 3.21 0.49 -9.43
CA ALA A 79 4.27 1.45 -9.79
C ALA A 79 5.67 0.95 -9.40
N ALA A 80 5.81 0.24 -8.28
CA ALA A 80 7.07 -0.35 -7.82
C ALA A 80 7.65 -1.43 -8.76
N GLN A 81 6.85 -1.97 -9.69
CA GLN A 81 7.37 -2.87 -10.75
C GLN A 81 7.88 -2.10 -11.95
N ILE A 82 7.46 -0.84 -12.12
CA ILE A 82 7.69 -0.03 -13.32
C ILE A 82 8.80 0.99 -13.09
N TYR A 83 8.83 1.60 -11.92
CA TYR A 83 9.76 2.67 -11.57
C TYR A 83 10.75 2.24 -10.49
N GLU A 84 11.84 2.99 -10.38
CA GLU A 84 12.79 2.91 -9.27
C GLU A 84 13.13 4.30 -8.74
N GLY A 85 13.42 4.40 -7.44
CA GLY A 85 14.00 5.58 -6.80
C GLY A 85 15.52 5.50 -6.72
N LEU A 86 16.15 6.45 -6.04
CA LEU A 86 17.56 6.34 -5.69
C LEU A 86 17.81 5.13 -4.77
N PHE A 87 16.85 4.87 -3.90
CA PHE A 87 16.82 3.74 -2.97
C PHE A 87 15.54 2.96 -3.13
N LYS A 88 15.51 1.76 -2.57
CA LYS A 88 14.31 0.93 -2.41
C LYS A 88 14.33 0.22 -1.06
N PHE A 89 13.21 -0.36 -0.65
CA PHE A 89 13.15 -1.23 0.52
C PHE A 89 13.52 -2.66 0.14
N ASP A 90 14.36 -3.27 0.98
CA ASP A 90 14.67 -4.69 0.89
C ASP A 90 13.43 -5.50 1.31
N GLN A 91 13.11 -6.57 0.58
CA GLN A 91 11.98 -7.44 0.88
C GLN A 91 12.25 -8.47 1.97
N GLY A 92 13.49 -8.57 2.46
CA GLY A 92 13.94 -9.57 3.43
C GLY A 92 13.44 -9.36 4.86
N GLY A 93 12.16 -9.01 5.07
CA GLY A 93 11.52 -8.91 6.38
C GLY A 93 11.79 -7.60 7.15
N ASN A 94 12.99 -7.07 7.11
CA ASN A 94 13.37 -5.87 7.89
C ASN A 94 13.16 -4.54 7.13
N LEU A 95 12.75 -4.58 5.86
CA LEU A 95 12.50 -3.41 5.02
C LEU A 95 13.62 -2.36 5.07
N LYS A 96 14.88 -2.82 5.11
CA LYS A 96 16.04 -1.93 5.11
C LYS A 96 16.07 -1.11 3.81
N VAL A 97 16.47 0.13 3.93
CA VAL A 97 16.74 0.97 2.77
C VAL A 97 18.03 0.50 2.10
N ILE A 98 17.93 0.10 0.83
CA ILE A 98 19.07 -0.37 0.04
C ILE A 98 19.20 0.45 -1.27
N PRO A 99 20.41 0.59 -1.84
CA PRO A 99 20.63 1.29 -3.10
C PRO A 99 19.84 0.68 -4.26
N ALA A 100 19.19 1.55 -5.07
CA ALA A 100 18.50 1.21 -6.31
C ALA A 100 19.20 1.86 -7.52
N LEU A 101 18.73 3.02 -8.00
CA LEU A 101 19.42 3.78 -9.04
C LEU A 101 20.75 4.39 -8.54
N ALA A 102 20.83 4.72 -7.25
CA ALA A 102 22.13 5.03 -6.64
C ALA A 102 22.95 3.75 -6.51
N GLU A 103 24.23 3.82 -6.86
CA GLU A 103 25.22 2.78 -6.60
C GLU A 103 25.78 2.90 -5.18
N SER A 104 26.05 4.14 -4.78
CA SER A 104 26.57 4.49 -3.44
C SER A 104 26.17 5.91 -3.07
N TYR A 105 26.37 6.25 -1.82
CA TYR A 105 26.27 7.62 -1.32
C TYR A 105 27.30 7.92 -0.26
N GLU A 106 27.59 9.20 -0.08
CA GLU A 106 28.42 9.75 0.98
C GLU A 106 27.61 10.85 1.70
N VAL A 107 27.79 11.00 2.98
CA VAL A 107 27.20 12.07 3.78
C VAL A 107 28.28 12.77 4.57
N ASP A 108 28.19 14.09 4.72
CA ASP A 108 29.12 14.88 5.49
C ASP A 108 28.96 14.67 7.03
N ASP A 109 29.92 15.15 7.81
CA ASP A 109 29.92 14.99 9.27
C ASP A 109 28.72 15.69 9.95
N SER A 110 28.12 16.68 9.27
CA SER A 110 26.92 17.37 9.75
C SER A 110 25.62 16.65 9.45
N TYR A 111 25.64 15.55 8.66
CA TYR A 111 24.47 14.84 8.15
C TYR A 111 23.49 15.73 7.38
N THR A 112 24.00 16.78 6.73
CA THR A 112 23.18 17.72 5.96
C THR A 112 23.52 17.77 4.49
N LEU A 113 24.66 17.23 4.04
CA LEU A 113 25.02 17.17 2.63
C LEU A 113 25.22 15.71 2.19
N TYR A 114 24.33 15.24 1.34
CA TYR A 114 24.38 13.91 0.74
C TYR A 114 24.89 13.99 -0.69
N THR A 115 25.85 13.15 -1.06
CA THR A 115 26.36 12.99 -2.42
C THR A 115 26.03 11.59 -2.92
N PHE A 116 25.18 11.48 -3.94
CA PHE A 116 24.75 10.21 -4.53
C PHE A 116 25.47 9.98 -5.86
N LYS A 117 26.01 8.76 -6.04
CA LYS A 117 26.59 8.28 -7.30
C LYS A 117 25.61 7.32 -7.95
N LEU A 118 25.17 7.63 -9.17
CA LEU A 118 24.23 6.82 -9.93
C LEU A 118 24.91 5.66 -10.62
N ARG A 119 24.20 4.55 -10.77
CA ARG A 119 24.62 3.43 -11.63
C ARG A 119 24.67 3.87 -13.08
N LYS A 120 25.73 3.45 -13.78
CA LYS A 120 25.90 3.68 -15.23
C LYS A 120 25.18 2.58 -16.03
N GLY A 121 24.71 2.92 -17.23
CA GLY A 121 24.08 1.97 -18.14
C GLY A 121 22.65 1.60 -17.80
N VAL A 122 22.00 2.25 -16.82
CA VAL A 122 20.59 2.05 -16.53
C VAL A 122 19.74 2.77 -17.57
N LEU A 123 18.87 2.05 -18.27
CA LEU A 123 18.02 2.57 -19.33
C LEU A 123 16.58 2.73 -18.87
N PHE A 124 15.91 3.79 -19.29
CA PHE A 124 14.45 3.86 -19.23
C PHE A 124 13.84 2.80 -20.16
N HIS A 125 12.61 2.41 -19.89
CA HIS A 125 11.82 1.54 -20.78
C HIS A 125 11.74 2.13 -22.18
N ASP A 126 11.77 1.29 -23.20
CA ASP A 126 11.44 1.70 -24.57
C ASP A 126 9.99 2.19 -24.60
N ASP A 127 9.82 3.42 -25.10
CA ASP A 127 8.53 4.08 -25.18
C ASP A 127 8.50 5.15 -26.28
N ALA A 128 7.32 5.39 -26.83
CA ALA A 128 7.12 6.40 -27.88
C ALA A 128 7.42 7.85 -27.42
N CYS A 129 7.66 8.11 -26.14
CA CYS A 129 8.11 9.43 -25.68
C CYS A 129 9.55 9.75 -26.10
N PHE A 130 10.36 8.74 -26.39
CA PHE A 130 11.72 8.93 -26.85
C PHE A 130 11.83 9.00 -28.37
N PRO A 131 12.82 9.71 -28.90
CA PRO A 131 13.14 9.68 -30.33
C PRO A 131 13.45 8.24 -30.79
N GLY A 132 12.76 7.77 -31.81
CA GLY A 132 12.90 6.39 -32.31
C GLY A 132 12.35 5.31 -31.37
N GLY A 133 11.66 5.68 -30.28
CA GLY A 133 11.00 4.74 -29.37
C GLY A 133 11.93 3.99 -28.42
N THR A 134 13.23 4.30 -28.40
CA THR A 134 14.22 3.61 -27.57
C THR A 134 14.55 4.42 -26.33
N GLY A 135 14.42 3.80 -25.14
CA GLY A 135 14.74 4.41 -23.85
C GLY A 135 16.21 4.78 -23.75
N ARG A 136 16.49 5.99 -23.30
CA ARG A 136 17.83 6.49 -23.04
C ARG A 136 18.34 6.16 -21.64
N GLU A 137 19.62 6.37 -21.42
CA GLU A 137 20.25 6.20 -20.11
C GLU A 137 19.76 7.25 -19.10
N VAL A 138 19.60 6.82 -17.85
CA VAL A 138 19.31 7.67 -16.68
C VAL A 138 20.54 8.48 -16.29
N THR A 139 20.34 9.74 -15.95
CA THR A 139 21.39 10.65 -15.53
C THR A 139 21.00 11.43 -14.27
N ALA A 140 21.93 12.13 -13.67
CA ALA A 140 21.68 13.02 -12.52
C ALA A 140 20.69 14.15 -12.85
N GLU A 141 20.60 14.56 -14.12
CA GLU A 141 19.62 15.55 -14.56
C GLU A 141 18.17 15.03 -14.46
N ASP A 142 17.95 13.72 -14.66
CA ASP A 142 16.62 13.12 -14.48
C ASP A 142 16.19 13.15 -13.01
N VAL A 143 17.12 12.87 -12.10
CA VAL A 143 16.88 12.97 -10.66
C VAL A 143 16.55 14.42 -10.27
N LYS A 144 17.37 15.38 -10.72
CA LYS A 144 17.12 16.81 -10.50
C LYS A 144 15.76 17.22 -11.06
N TYR A 145 15.42 16.78 -12.26
CA TYR A 145 14.12 17.07 -12.87
C TYR A 145 12.96 16.56 -12.02
N CYS A 146 12.97 15.28 -11.62
CA CYS A 146 11.92 14.70 -10.80
C CYS A 146 11.78 15.42 -9.45
N PHE A 147 12.89 15.71 -8.78
CA PHE A 147 12.89 16.37 -7.48
C PHE A 147 12.50 17.87 -7.58
N THR A 148 12.83 18.53 -8.68
CA THR A 148 12.32 19.88 -8.98
C THR A 148 10.80 19.85 -9.20
N ARG A 149 10.30 18.85 -9.91
CA ARG A 149 8.85 18.63 -10.07
C ARG A 149 8.15 18.34 -8.74
N LEU A 150 8.80 17.57 -7.85
CA LEU A 150 8.29 17.32 -6.49
C LEU A 150 8.18 18.62 -5.67
N CYS A 151 9.06 19.60 -5.91
CA CYS A 151 9.02 20.92 -5.29
C CYS A 151 8.19 21.94 -6.09
N THR A 152 7.38 21.53 -7.06
CA THR A 152 6.55 22.43 -7.86
C THR A 152 5.10 22.32 -7.42
N GLN A 153 4.41 23.45 -7.22
CA GLN A 153 2.98 23.46 -6.96
C GLN A 153 2.22 23.02 -8.23
N ASP A 154 1.67 21.83 -8.17
CA ASP A 154 0.88 21.21 -9.23
C ASP A 154 -0.27 20.43 -8.58
N ARG A 155 -1.46 20.45 -9.20
CA ARG A 155 -2.62 19.68 -8.72
C ARG A 155 -2.38 18.18 -8.67
N ASN A 156 -1.43 17.68 -9.46
CA ASN A 156 -1.00 16.27 -9.50
C ASN A 156 0.20 15.98 -8.57
N ASN A 157 0.69 16.98 -7.85
CA ASN A 157 1.74 16.80 -6.85
C ASN A 157 1.11 16.72 -5.45
N ARG A 158 1.14 15.52 -4.86
CA ARG A 158 0.62 15.20 -3.54
C ARG A 158 1.72 14.86 -2.54
N ALA A 159 2.98 15.12 -2.89
CA ALA A 159 4.13 14.59 -2.16
C ALA A 159 5.18 15.64 -1.79
N PHE A 160 4.85 16.91 -1.91
CA PHE A 160 5.77 18.00 -1.55
C PHE A 160 6.22 17.94 -0.08
N ASP A 161 5.35 17.43 0.81
CA ASP A 161 5.64 17.23 2.24
C ASP A 161 6.93 16.44 2.51
N ILE A 162 7.36 15.60 1.57
CA ILE A 162 8.62 14.83 1.66
C ILE A 162 9.85 15.76 1.70
N PHE A 163 9.81 16.87 0.96
CA PHE A 163 10.93 17.82 0.86
C PHE A 163 10.68 19.15 1.61
N ASP A 164 9.43 19.37 2.04
CA ASP A 164 9.06 20.57 2.78
C ASP A 164 9.77 20.69 4.14
N GLY A 165 10.61 21.71 4.30
CA GLY A 165 11.41 21.91 5.50
C GLY A 165 12.53 20.87 5.68
N VAL A 166 12.78 20.02 4.67
CA VAL A 166 13.83 19.01 4.65
C VAL A 166 14.95 19.42 3.70
N VAL A 167 14.66 19.66 2.43
CA VAL A 167 15.65 20.05 1.41
C VAL A 167 15.78 21.56 1.36
N LYS A 168 17.03 22.07 1.38
CA LYS A 168 17.30 23.50 1.35
C LYS A 168 16.66 24.19 0.16
N GLY A 169 15.91 25.26 0.45
CA GLY A 169 15.25 26.08 -0.55
C GLY A 169 14.01 25.44 -1.20
N ALA A 170 13.62 24.21 -0.83
CA ALA A 170 12.45 23.53 -1.40
C ALA A 170 11.16 24.30 -1.17
N ARG A 171 10.92 24.82 0.04
CA ARG A 171 9.73 25.63 0.38
C ARG A 171 9.71 26.93 -0.43
N ALA A 172 10.81 27.65 -0.51
CA ALA A 172 10.89 28.91 -1.25
C ALA A 172 10.62 28.69 -2.76
N TYR A 173 11.15 27.58 -3.32
CA TYR A 173 10.87 27.22 -4.70
C TYR A 173 9.40 26.86 -4.92
N TYR A 174 8.82 26.05 -4.04
CA TYR A 174 7.41 25.66 -4.11
C TYR A 174 6.50 26.89 -4.09
N ASP A 175 6.73 27.83 -3.17
CA ASP A 175 5.94 29.06 -3.05
C ASP A 175 6.09 29.96 -4.29
N ALA A 176 7.28 29.98 -4.89
CA ALA A 176 7.52 30.74 -6.13
C ALA A 176 6.83 30.14 -7.36
N THR A 177 6.45 28.85 -7.34
CA THR A 177 5.72 28.18 -8.43
C THR A 177 4.20 28.36 -8.35
N VAL A 178 3.67 29.00 -7.28
CA VAL A 178 2.24 29.23 -7.09
C VAL A 178 1.62 29.93 -8.29
N GLY A 179 0.50 29.38 -8.78
CA GLY A 179 -0.19 29.90 -9.96
C GLY A 179 0.49 29.55 -11.29
N GLY A 180 1.31 28.49 -11.33
CA GLY A 180 1.95 28.00 -12.57
C GLY A 180 3.16 28.83 -13.02
N LYS A 181 3.74 29.63 -12.12
CA LYS A 181 4.95 30.42 -12.41
C LYS A 181 6.18 29.53 -12.53
N THR A 182 7.12 29.91 -13.36
CA THR A 182 8.44 29.28 -13.45
C THR A 182 9.45 30.17 -12.71
N PRO A 183 10.02 29.72 -11.58
CA PRO A 183 11.03 30.46 -10.85
C PRO A 183 12.27 30.70 -11.72
N SER A 184 12.92 31.86 -11.53
CA SER A 184 14.20 32.18 -12.18
C SER A 184 15.41 31.52 -11.49
N THR A 185 15.23 31.01 -10.28
CA THR A 185 16.26 30.37 -9.46
C THR A 185 15.99 28.89 -9.31
N GLU A 186 17.03 28.09 -9.25
CA GLU A 186 16.96 26.65 -8.96
C GLU A 186 16.78 26.42 -7.44
N ILE A 187 16.47 25.17 -7.08
CA ILE A 187 16.40 24.75 -5.67
C ILE A 187 17.84 24.71 -5.12
N GLU A 188 18.13 25.50 -4.09
CA GLU A 188 19.47 25.63 -3.51
C GLU A 188 20.08 24.28 -3.12
N GLY A 189 19.26 23.40 -2.55
CA GLY A 189 19.67 22.12 -2.02
C GLY A 189 19.85 21.01 -3.04
N ILE A 190 19.60 21.22 -4.34
CA ILE A 190 19.70 20.15 -5.36
C ILE A 190 20.70 20.55 -6.45
N LYS A 191 21.85 19.87 -6.50
CA LYS A 191 22.93 20.21 -7.43
C LYS A 191 23.43 18.99 -8.20
N VAL A 192 23.40 19.05 -9.52
CA VAL A 192 24.09 18.09 -10.39
C VAL A 192 25.57 18.47 -10.44
N ILE A 193 26.44 17.53 -10.10
CA ILE A 193 27.90 17.71 -10.10
C ILE A 193 28.48 17.23 -11.43
N ASP A 194 28.02 16.07 -11.89
CA ASP A 194 28.35 15.51 -13.19
C ASP A 194 27.21 14.60 -13.67
N LYS A 195 27.38 13.95 -14.84
CA LYS A 195 26.36 13.10 -15.47
C LYS A 195 25.75 12.05 -14.51
N TYR A 196 26.51 11.57 -13.51
CA TYR A 196 26.13 10.47 -12.63
C TYR A 196 26.22 10.83 -11.14
N THR A 197 26.49 12.10 -10.82
CA THR A 197 26.64 12.54 -9.43
C THR A 197 25.70 13.70 -9.12
N ILE A 198 24.87 13.53 -8.10
CA ILE A 198 23.97 14.56 -7.60
C ILE A 198 24.20 14.77 -6.10
N GLN A 199 24.16 16.03 -5.66
CA GLN A 199 24.20 16.42 -4.25
C GLN A 199 22.85 16.95 -3.80
N ILE A 200 22.45 16.56 -2.57
CA ILE A 200 21.26 17.08 -1.91
C ILE A 200 21.65 17.62 -0.55
N ALA A 201 21.37 18.90 -0.33
CA ALA A 201 21.60 19.59 0.94
C ALA A 201 20.29 19.75 1.73
N LEU A 202 20.32 19.38 3.01
CA LEU A 202 19.19 19.45 3.93
C LEU A 202 19.26 20.72 4.79
N GLU A 203 18.10 21.20 5.28
CA GLU A 203 17.99 22.28 6.26
C GLU A 203 18.59 21.89 7.62
N ALA A 204 18.40 20.62 8.02
CA ALA A 204 18.91 20.03 9.25
C ALA A 204 19.10 18.52 9.05
N PRO A 205 19.86 17.82 9.93
CA PRO A 205 19.90 16.37 9.92
C PRO A 205 18.50 15.77 9.96
N ASN A 206 18.29 14.71 9.16
CA ASN A 206 17.01 14.01 9.11
C ASN A 206 17.25 12.50 8.98
N VAL A 207 17.00 11.75 10.05
CA VAL A 207 17.21 10.30 10.13
C VAL A 207 16.39 9.50 9.09
N LEU A 208 15.31 10.10 8.59
CA LEU A 208 14.40 9.48 7.63
C LEU A 208 14.71 9.83 6.17
N PHE A 209 15.72 10.65 5.89
CA PHE A 209 15.94 11.18 4.54
C PHE A 209 16.12 10.06 3.49
N LEU A 210 16.95 9.06 3.77
CA LEU A 210 17.13 7.92 2.86
C LEU A 210 15.86 7.06 2.74
N THR A 211 15.10 6.92 3.82
CA THR A 211 13.80 6.26 3.82
C THR A 211 12.83 6.97 2.88
N HIS A 212 12.81 8.29 2.91
CA HIS A 212 11.99 9.09 1.99
C HIS A 212 12.40 8.93 0.53
N LEU A 213 13.70 8.74 0.24
CA LEU A 213 14.19 8.47 -1.12
C LEU A 213 13.91 7.05 -1.64
N ALA A 214 13.36 6.17 -0.80
CA ALA A 214 12.87 4.84 -1.20
C ALA A 214 11.35 4.81 -1.43
N ARG A 215 10.62 5.90 -1.15
CA ARG A 215 9.16 6.00 -1.32
C ARG A 215 8.78 6.14 -2.79
N PRO A 216 7.57 5.67 -3.20
CA PRO A 216 7.14 5.72 -4.60
C PRO A 216 7.05 7.15 -5.15
N GLN A 217 6.78 8.13 -4.30
CA GLN A 217 6.68 9.53 -4.70
C GLN A 217 8.02 10.13 -5.14
N THR A 218 9.15 9.48 -4.80
CA THR A 218 10.50 9.89 -5.21
C THR A 218 11.08 9.04 -6.35
N PHE A 219 10.26 8.21 -6.98
CA PHE A 219 10.65 7.45 -8.16
C PHE A 219 11.02 8.34 -9.34
N ILE A 220 11.98 7.87 -10.13
CA ILE A 220 12.53 8.62 -11.25
C ILE A 220 11.82 8.24 -12.55
N PHE A 221 11.43 9.24 -13.31
CA PHE A 221 10.78 9.13 -14.61
C PHE A 221 11.43 10.10 -15.61
N PRO A 222 11.41 9.81 -16.92
CA PRO A 222 12.03 10.67 -17.90
C PRO A 222 11.19 11.93 -18.16
N LYS A 223 11.87 13.05 -18.35
CA LYS A 223 11.24 14.34 -18.69
C LYS A 223 10.36 14.21 -19.95
N GLU A 224 10.81 13.45 -20.92
CA GLU A 224 10.12 13.21 -22.19
C GLU A 224 8.73 12.58 -21.99
N ALA A 225 8.59 11.66 -21.02
CA ALA A 225 7.29 11.06 -20.70
C ALA A 225 6.33 12.11 -20.10
N TYR A 226 6.83 12.92 -19.17
CA TYR A 226 6.02 13.98 -18.59
C TYR A 226 5.58 15.03 -19.63
N GLU A 227 6.50 15.46 -20.50
CA GLU A 227 6.21 16.44 -21.55
C GLU A 227 5.22 15.90 -22.59
N LYS A 228 5.31 14.61 -22.92
CA LYS A 228 4.41 13.98 -23.89
C LYS A 228 3.05 13.63 -23.35
N TYR A 229 3.01 13.02 -22.15
CA TYR A 229 1.80 12.41 -21.62
C TYR A 229 1.09 13.28 -20.57
N GLY A 230 1.81 14.16 -19.86
CA GLY A 230 1.20 15.02 -18.86
C GLY A 230 0.32 14.25 -17.88
N ASN A 231 -0.98 14.56 -17.84
CA ASN A 231 -1.95 13.88 -16.97
C ASN A 231 -2.18 12.40 -17.33
N GLU A 232 -1.88 11.99 -18.57
CA GLU A 232 -2.00 10.57 -18.98
C GLU A 232 -0.92 9.68 -18.33
N MET A 233 0.11 10.25 -17.70
CA MET A 233 1.04 9.47 -16.87
C MET A 233 0.31 8.70 -15.74
N ARG A 234 -0.92 9.04 -15.47
CA ARG A 234 -1.82 8.22 -14.63
C ARG A 234 -1.85 6.75 -15.05
N VAL A 235 -1.73 6.49 -16.35
CA VAL A 235 -1.74 5.13 -16.94
C VAL A 235 -0.60 4.89 -17.93
N LYS A 236 0.07 5.95 -18.41
CA LYS A 236 1.23 5.90 -19.31
C LYS A 236 2.52 6.00 -18.49
N ALA A 237 2.95 4.86 -17.96
CA ALA A 237 4.06 4.78 -17.02
C ALA A 237 5.36 4.37 -17.74
N VAL A 238 6.40 5.18 -17.63
CA VAL A 238 7.74 4.94 -18.22
C VAL A 238 8.79 5.08 -17.11
N GLY A 239 9.40 3.97 -16.72
CA GLY A 239 10.40 3.91 -15.65
C GLY A 239 11.62 3.11 -16.05
N THR A 240 12.34 2.60 -15.06
CA THR A 240 13.56 1.78 -15.21
C THR A 240 13.38 0.37 -14.65
N GLY A 241 12.21 0.09 -14.07
CA GLY A 241 11.93 -1.11 -13.29
C GLY A 241 11.96 -2.42 -14.08
N PRO A 242 11.82 -3.54 -13.38
CA PRO A 242 11.89 -4.88 -13.98
C PRO A 242 10.72 -5.19 -14.94
N TYR A 243 9.63 -4.47 -14.86
CA TYR A 243 8.46 -4.64 -15.71
C TYR A 243 8.00 -3.32 -16.31
N LYS A 244 7.31 -3.40 -17.46
CA LYS A 244 6.68 -2.28 -18.15
C LYS A 244 5.22 -2.58 -18.45
N VAL A 245 4.39 -1.55 -18.55
CA VAL A 245 2.96 -1.69 -18.87
C VAL A 245 2.81 -2.19 -20.31
N ALA A 246 2.11 -3.32 -20.48
CA ALA A 246 1.68 -3.83 -21.78
C ALA A 246 0.26 -3.39 -22.11
N SER A 247 -0.67 -3.54 -21.16
CA SER A 247 -2.06 -3.08 -21.30
C SER A 247 -2.67 -2.72 -19.96
N ILE A 248 -3.64 -1.81 -20.00
CA ILE A 248 -4.52 -1.45 -18.89
C ILE A 248 -5.94 -1.46 -19.43
N ASP A 249 -6.72 -2.41 -18.94
CA ASP A 249 -8.18 -2.45 -19.12
C ASP A 249 -8.77 -1.94 -17.80
N GLU A 250 -9.26 -0.69 -17.81
CA GLU A 250 -9.68 0.00 -16.58
C GLU A 250 -10.74 -0.82 -15.81
N ASP A 251 -10.55 -0.95 -14.49
CA ASP A 251 -11.36 -1.75 -13.57
C ASP A 251 -11.43 -3.26 -13.84
N ILE A 252 -10.70 -3.79 -14.82
CA ILE A 252 -10.73 -5.19 -15.21
C ILE A 252 -9.37 -5.86 -14.99
N LYS A 253 -8.34 -5.40 -15.70
CA LYS A 253 -7.02 -6.06 -15.68
C LYS A 253 -5.88 -5.10 -16.03
N ILE A 254 -4.74 -5.29 -15.40
CA ILE A 254 -3.45 -4.73 -15.82
C ILE A 254 -2.52 -5.87 -16.19
N LYS A 255 -1.86 -5.75 -17.34
CA LYS A 255 -0.78 -6.65 -17.77
C LYS A 255 0.54 -5.89 -17.82
N LEU A 256 1.50 -6.37 -17.04
CA LEU A 256 2.90 -5.95 -17.10
C LEU A 256 3.71 -7.04 -17.78
N VAL A 257 4.69 -6.66 -18.59
CA VAL A 257 5.64 -7.58 -19.24
C VAL A 257 7.05 -7.25 -18.82
N LYS A 258 7.92 -8.24 -18.80
CA LYS A 258 9.30 -8.06 -18.38
C LYS A 258 10.04 -7.02 -19.22
N ASN A 259 10.96 -6.32 -18.57
CA ASN A 259 11.92 -5.44 -19.20
C ASN A 259 13.21 -6.23 -19.48
N ASP A 260 13.42 -6.65 -20.73
CA ASP A 260 14.59 -7.43 -21.13
C ASP A 260 15.91 -6.63 -20.97
N LYS A 261 15.81 -5.29 -20.83
CA LYS A 261 16.96 -4.39 -20.61
C LYS A 261 17.17 -4.05 -19.12
N TYR A 262 16.48 -4.73 -18.20
CA TYR A 262 16.64 -4.46 -16.78
C TYR A 262 18.07 -4.73 -16.35
N TYR A 263 18.68 -3.83 -15.61
CA TYR A 263 20.13 -3.84 -15.36
C TYR A 263 20.59 -4.80 -14.27
N ARG A 264 19.67 -5.26 -13.40
CA ARG A 264 20.02 -6.10 -12.25
C ARG A 264 20.19 -7.57 -12.62
N LYS A 265 21.09 -8.22 -11.87
CA LYS A 265 21.28 -9.67 -11.86
C LYS A 265 21.09 -10.20 -10.45
N ASP A 266 20.69 -11.46 -10.35
CA ASP A 266 20.65 -12.14 -9.06
C ASP A 266 22.08 -12.55 -8.60
N LYS A 267 22.16 -13.12 -7.39
CA LYS A 267 23.43 -13.61 -6.82
C LYS A 267 24.08 -14.77 -7.59
N HIS A 268 23.37 -15.40 -8.53
CA HIS A 268 23.86 -16.47 -9.38
C HIS A 268 24.24 -15.98 -10.78
N GLY A 269 24.17 -14.68 -11.03
CA GLY A 269 24.48 -14.03 -12.30
C GLY A 269 23.35 -14.08 -13.35
N ASN A 270 22.16 -14.55 -12.98
CA ASN A 270 21.00 -14.57 -13.86
C ASN A 270 20.49 -13.14 -14.10
N GLN A 271 20.11 -12.84 -15.35
CA GLN A 271 19.46 -11.59 -15.70
C GLN A 271 18.04 -11.55 -15.13
N LEU A 272 17.69 -10.48 -14.42
CA LEU A 272 16.35 -10.28 -13.89
C LEU A 272 15.44 -9.53 -14.90
N PRO A 273 14.11 -9.65 -14.80
CA PRO A 273 13.34 -10.54 -13.93
C PRO A 273 13.19 -11.97 -14.51
N PHE A 274 12.77 -12.93 -13.66
CA PHE A 274 12.57 -14.31 -14.11
C PHE A 274 11.21 -14.52 -14.81
N ILE A 275 10.13 -13.92 -14.29
CA ILE A 275 8.77 -14.07 -14.78
C ILE A 275 8.56 -13.23 -16.04
N ASP A 276 7.89 -13.77 -17.07
CA ASP A 276 7.66 -13.07 -18.34
C ASP A 276 6.62 -11.97 -18.24
N ALA A 277 5.56 -12.16 -17.41
CA ALA A 277 4.49 -11.21 -17.25
C ALA A 277 3.83 -11.29 -15.87
N ILE A 278 3.21 -10.19 -15.45
CA ILE A 278 2.34 -10.12 -14.27
C ILE A 278 0.96 -9.68 -14.75
N GLU A 279 -0.07 -10.42 -14.38
CA GLU A 279 -1.47 -10.08 -14.60
C GLU A 279 -2.15 -9.77 -13.29
N ILE A 280 -2.75 -8.58 -13.18
CA ILE A 280 -3.41 -8.07 -11.98
C ILE A 280 -4.88 -7.91 -12.29
N ASN A 281 -5.74 -8.68 -11.63
CA ASN A 281 -7.19 -8.60 -11.72
C ASN A 281 -7.75 -7.71 -10.60
N PHE A 282 -9.02 -7.29 -10.73
CA PHE A 282 -9.70 -6.43 -9.75
C PHE A 282 -11.01 -7.04 -9.28
N ILE A 283 -10.92 -8.11 -8.47
CA ILE A 283 -12.05 -8.82 -7.87
C ILE A 283 -12.23 -8.31 -6.44
N ARG A 284 -13.35 -7.65 -6.15
CA ARG A 284 -13.62 -7.07 -4.82
C ARG A 284 -14.08 -8.10 -3.79
N ASP A 285 -14.82 -9.10 -4.24
CA ASP A 285 -15.35 -10.13 -3.36
C ASP A 285 -14.31 -11.19 -3.01
N LYS A 286 -13.96 -11.30 -1.74
CA LYS A 286 -12.91 -12.20 -1.24
C LYS A 286 -13.26 -13.68 -1.38
N LYS A 287 -14.53 -14.05 -1.38
CA LYS A 287 -14.95 -15.44 -1.61
C LYS A 287 -14.73 -15.84 -3.08
N THR A 288 -15.10 -14.94 -4.00
CA THR A 288 -14.80 -15.11 -5.43
C THR A 288 -13.31 -15.22 -5.68
N GLU A 289 -12.50 -14.35 -5.08
CA GLU A 289 -11.03 -14.39 -5.17
C GLU A 289 -10.47 -15.73 -4.67
N LEU A 290 -10.96 -16.26 -3.54
CA LEU A 290 -10.56 -17.57 -3.01
C LEU A 290 -10.89 -18.69 -3.98
N PHE A 291 -12.08 -18.68 -4.61
CA PHE A 291 -12.44 -19.69 -5.58
C PHE A 291 -11.59 -19.63 -6.86
N GLU A 292 -11.24 -18.43 -7.33
CA GLU A 292 -10.33 -18.27 -8.47
C GLU A 292 -8.91 -18.73 -8.14
N PHE A 293 -8.44 -18.48 -6.91
CA PHE A 293 -7.18 -19.02 -6.43
C PHE A 293 -7.18 -20.56 -6.37
N ARG A 294 -8.22 -21.17 -5.80
CA ARG A 294 -8.38 -22.64 -5.72
C ARG A 294 -8.46 -23.32 -7.10
N LYS A 295 -9.00 -22.62 -8.11
CA LYS A 295 -9.00 -23.09 -9.51
C LYS A 295 -7.63 -22.99 -10.19
N GLY A 296 -6.66 -22.30 -9.58
CA GLY A 296 -5.35 -22.02 -10.20
C GLY A 296 -5.35 -20.85 -11.18
N ASN A 297 -6.39 -20.01 -11.18
CA ASN A 297 -6.46 -18.79 -11.97
C ASN A 297 -5.68 -17.63 -11.33
N LEU A 298 -5.29 -17.76 -10.07
CA LEU A 298 -4.44 -16.84 -9.31
C LEU A 298 -3.29 -17.63 -8.68
N ASP A 299 -2.11 -17.03 -8.63
CA ASP A 299 -0.91 -17.59 -8.00
C ASP A 299 -0.72 -17.08 -6.57
N MET A 300 -1.45 -16.03 -6.20
CA MET A 300 -1.45 -15.43 -4.87
C MET A 300 -2.83 -14.91 -4.49
N MET A 301 -3.16 -15.05 -3.21
CA MET A 301 -4.28 -14.35 -2.57
C MET A 301 -3.77 -13.62 -1.32
N TYR A 302 -4.19 -12.37 -1.13
CA TYR A 302 -3.86 -11.54 0.04
C TYR A 302 -5.11 -11.20 0.81
N ARG A 303 -5.08 -11.39 2.16
CA ARG A 303 -6.22 -11.35 3.10
C ARG A 303 -7.28 -12.38 2.75
N LEU A 304 -7.57 -13.22 3.72
CA LEU A 304 -8.52 -14.33 3.59
C LEU A 304 -9.95 -13.86 3.94
N PRO A 305 -10.99 -14.44 3.36
CA PRO A 305 -12.34 -14.20 3.84
C PRO A 305 -12.52 -14.82 5.23
N THR A 306 -12.96 -14.02 6.22
CA THR A 306 -13.02 -14.38 7.64
C THR A 306 -13.79 -15.69 7.89
N ASP A 307 -14.85 -15.95 7.13
CA ASP A 307 -15.67 -17.17 7.25
C ASP A 307 -14.90 -18.46 6.86
N TYR A 308 -13.82 -18.35 6.09
CA TYR A 308 -13.06 -19.48 5.54
C TYR A 308 -11.69 -19.64 6.19
N ILE A 309 -11.32 -18.82 7.16
CA ILE A 309 -9.97 -18.84 7.74
C ILE A 309 -9.65 -20.21 8.35
N ILE A 310 -10.58 -20.77 9.15
CA ILE A 310 -10.38 -22.07 9.82
C ILE A 310 -10.18 -23.17 8.78
N GLU A 311 -11.06 -23.24 7.77
CA GLU A 311 -10.97 -24.21 6.68
C GLU A 311 -9.63 -24.12 5.92
N ILE A 312 -9.19 -22.88 5.61
CA ILE A 312 -7.92 -22.64 4.92
C ILE A 312 -6.73 -23.05 5.79
N LEU A 313 -6.77 -22.76 7.09
CA LEU A 313 -5.71 -23.18 8.02
C LEU A 313 -5.62 -24.70 8.10
N GLU A 314 -6.74 -25.41 8.09
CA GLU A 314 -6.77 -26.88 8.05
C GLU A 314 -6.23 -27.42 6.71
N GLU A 315 -6.59 -26.81 5.58
CA GLU A 315 -6.07 -27.19 4.23
C GLU A 315 -4.56 -26.98 4.09
N THR A 316 -3.97 -26.05 4.82
CA THR A 316 -2.52 -25.77 4.79
C THR A 316 -1.72 -26.62 5.76
N GLN A 317 -2.37 -27.30 6.72
CA GLN A 317 -1.75 -28.27 7.60
C GLN A 317 -1.77 -29.65 6.92
N VAL A 318 -0.64 -30.03 6.35
CA VAL A 318 -0.51 -31.35 5.72
C VAL A 318 -0.05 -32.36 6.78
N GLU A 319 -0.92 -33.30 7.15
CA GLU A 319 -0.53 -34.52 7.87
C GLU A 319 0.12 -35.51 6.87
N ASP A 320 1.14 -36.22 7.30
CA ASP A 320 1.83 -37.33 6.58
C ASP A 320 2.79 -36.96 5.43
N GLY A 321 3.53 -35.84 5.52
CA GLY A 321 4.66 -35.58 4.60
C GLY A 321 4.29 -35.33 3.14
N GLY A 322 3.03 -35.08 2.86
CA GLY A 322 2.55 -34.60 1.56
C GLY A 322 2.98 -33.16 1.33
N LEU A 323 3.19 -32.75 0.09
CA LEU A 323 3.40 -31.35 -0.26
C LEU A 323 2.05 -30.61 -0.27
N SER A 324 1.93 -29.56 0.55
CA SER A 324 0.76 -28.68 0.47
C SER A 324 0.69 -28.03 -0.92
N LYS A 325 -0.50 -27.99 -1.49
CA LYS A 325 -0.76 -27.28 -2.75
C LYS A 325 -0.56 -25.78 -2.63
N TYR A 326 -0.65 -25.26 -1.41
CA TYR A 326 -0.55 -23.85 -1.08
C TYR A 326 0.42 -23.62 0.07
N GLU A 327 1.12 -22.48 0.03
CA GLU A 327 1.93 -21.96 1.12
C GLU A 327 1.17 -20.84 1.82
N LEU A 328 0.95 -20.95 3.13
CA LEU A 328 0.40 -19.87 3.95
C LEU A 328 1.54 -19.07 4.57
N GLN A 329 1.62 -17.81 4.21
CA GLN A 329 2.55 -16.85 4.81
C GLN A 329 1.80 -15.94 5.77
N ARG A 330 2.36 -15.77 6.99
CA ARG A 330 1.82 -14.91 8.04
C ARG A 330 2.91 -13.99 8.54
N GLU A 331 2.60 -12.69 8.66
CA GLU A 331 3.50 -11.66 9.18
C GLU A 331 2.71 -10.56 9.87
N PRO A 332 3.18 -10.00 11.00
CA PRO A 332 2.57 -8.81 11.59
C PRO A 332 2.69 -7.64 10.60
N GLU A 333 1.57 -6.98 10.31
CA GLU A 333 1.56 -5.84 9.40
C GLU A 333 1.97 -4.53 10.10
N MET A 334 2.54 -3.60 9.35
CA MET A 334 2.68 -2.22 9.80
C MET A 334 1.35 -1.49 9.67
N GLN A 335 0.34 -2.05 10.34
CA GLN A 335 -1.03 -1.54 10.34
C GLN A 335 -1.66 -1.69 11.72
N THR A 336 -2.32 -0.64 12.18
CA THR A 336 -3.02 -0.61 13.47
C THR A 336 -4.47 -0.17 13.28
N GLN A 337 -5.38 -0.91 13.88
CA GLN A 337 -6.82 -0.62 13.86
C GLN A 337 -7.18 0.19 15.09
N ILE A 338 -7.88 1.29 14.89
CA ILE A 338 -8.18 2.25 15.95
C ILE A 338 -9.59 2.82 15.86
N PHE A 339 -10.07 3.32 17.00
CA PHE A 339 -11.09 4.37 17.03
C PHE A 339 -10.43 5.69 17.42
N SER A 340 -10.71 6.75 16.67
CA SER A 340 -10.22 8.10 16.97
C SER A 340 -11.32 8.91 17.65
N PHE A 341 -10.97 9.58 18.74
CA PHE A 341 -11.84 10.56 19.39
C PHE A 341 -11.70 11.93 18.75
N MET A 342 -12.76 12.72 18.73
CA MET A 342 -12.68 14.17 18.50
C MET A 342 -12.24 14.84 19.79
N SER A 343 -10.92 15.08 19.96
CA SER A 343 -10.35 15.59 21.21
C SER A 343 -10.53 17.09 21.42
N MET A 344 -10.95 17.85 20.40
CA MET A 344 -11.17 19.31 20.49
C MET A 344 -12.57 19.70 20.93
N ASP A 345 -13.56 18.84 20.74
CA ASP A 345 -14.96 19.19 20.91
C ASP A 345 -15.78 18.07 21.56
N GLY A 346 -16.98 18.42 22.04
CA GLY A 346 -17.91 17.49 22.64
C GLY A 346 -17.39 16.84 23.93
N VAL A 347 -17.98 15.71 24.28
CA VAL A 347 -17.65 14.98 25.52
C VAL A 347 -16.24 14.42 25.52
N PHE A 348 -15.69 14.12 24.36
CA PHE A 348 -14.33 13.59 24.23
C PHE A 348 -13.23 14.64 24.36
N LYS A 349 -13.56 15.91 24.59
CA LYS A 349 -12.61 16.92 25.04
C LYS A 349 -12.04 16.58 26.42
N ASP A 350 -12.85 15.96 27.28
CA ASP A 350 -12.37 15.48 28.59
C ASP A 350 -11.56 14.20 28.45
N VAL A 351 -10.31 14.23 28.87
CA VAL A 351 -9.40 13.09 28.89
C VAL A 351 -9.93 11.93 29.74
N ASN A 352 -10.69 12.21 30.80
CA ASN A 352 -11.26 11.16 31.65
C ASN A 352 -12.35 10.37 30.91
N VAL A 353 -13.15 10.99 30.05
CA VAL A 353 -14.09 10.29 29.17
C VAL A 353 -13.33 9.35 28.23
N ARG A 354 -12.28 9.84 27.56
CA ARG A 354 -11.48 9.02 26.65
C ARG A 354 -10.85 7.82 27.35
N LYS A 355 -10.30 8.02 28.56
CA LYS A 355 -9.75 6.94 29.40
C LYS A 355 -10.80 5.93 29.81
N ALA A 356 -12.00 6.40 30.21
CA ALA A 356 -13.11 5.52 30.56
C ALA A 356 -13.46 4.56 29.42
N PHE A 357 -13.57 5.09 28.20
CA PHE A 357 -13.82 4.28 27.00
C PHE A 357 -12.68 3.31 26.69
N SER A 358 -11.44 3.75 26.83
CA SER A 358 -10.26 2.94 26.56
C SER A 358 -10.15 1.72 27.50
N PHE A 359 -10.51 1.89 28.80
CA PHE A 359 -10.54 0.79 29.77
C PHE A 359 -11.79 -0.11 29.65
N ALA A 360 -12.88 0.36 29.03
CA ALA A 360 -14.12 -0.40 28.89
C ALA A 360 -14.12 -1.44 27.78
N ILE A 361 -13.09 -1.48 26.93
CA ILE A 361 -13.05 -2.34 25.74
C ILE A 361 -12.13 -3.53 25.96
N ASP A 362 -12.73 -4.73 25.92
CA ASP A 362 -12.03 -6.02 25.92
C ASP A 362 -11.56 -6.37 24.52
N ARG A 363 -10.31 -5.98 24.22
CA ARG A 363 -9.66 -6.15 22.92
C ARG A 363 -9.35 -7.62 22.62
N LYS A 364 -9.01 -8.38 23.67
CA LYS A 364 -8.73 -9.80 23.53
C LYS A 364 -9.99 -10.55 23.07
N LYS A 365 -11.14 -10.26 23.70
CA LYS A 365 -12.41 -10.83 23.28
C LYS A 365 -12.76 -10.48 21.84
N ILE A 366 -12.51 -9.24 21.41
CA ILE A 366 -12.73 -8.82 20.02
C ILE A 366 -11.87 -9.66 19.08
N LEU A 367 -10.58 -9.80 19.35
CA LEU A 367 -9.67 -10.53 18.49
C LEU A 367 -10.02 -12.02 18.44
N ASP A 368 -10.20 -12.66 19.59
CA ASP A 368 -10.37 -14.11 19.68
C ASP A 368 -11.74 -14.58 19.16
N PHE A 369 -12.81 -13.84 19.42
CA PHE A 369 -14.19 -14.31 19.19
C PHE A 369 -14.99 -13.54 18.14
N VAL A 370 -14.65 -12.28 17.87
CA VAL A 370 -15.33 -11.49 16.82
C VAL A 370 -14.59 -11.60 15.50
N LEU A 371 -13.26 -11.61 15.56
CA LEU A 371 -12.37 -11.68 14.40
C LEU A 371 -11.83 -13.09 14.14
N ASN A 372 -12.22 -14.11 14.93
CA ASN A 372 -11.75 -15.49 14.80
C ASN A 372 -10.20 -15.61 14.76
N GLY A 373 -9.52 -14.74 15.51
CA GLY A 373 -8.06 -14.67 15.50
C GLY A 373 -7.44 -13.97 14.29
N GLU A 374 -8.25 -13.29 13.45
CA GLU A 374 -7.73 -12.50 12.32
C GLU A 374 -7.11 -11.18 12.82
N GLY A 375 -5.87 -11.23 13.19
CA GLY A 375 -5.04 -10.14 13.68
C GLY A 375 -3.85 -10.68 14.43
N TYR A 376 -2.79 -9.88 14.53
CA TYR A 376 -1.55 -10.31 15.17
C TYR A 376 -1.69 -10.39 16.70
N GLU A 377 -2.10 -9.28 17.32
CA GLU A 377 -2.35 -9.24 18.76
C GLU A 377 -3.31 -8.10 19.15
N PRO A 378 -3.93 -8.18 20.36
CA PRO A 378 -4.79 -7.12 20.86
C PRO A 378 -4.03 -5.80 21.03
N GLY A 379 -4.67 -4.67 20.77
CA GLY A 379 -4.10 -3.33 20.89
C GLY A 379 -3.88 -2.86 22.33
N MET A 380 -3.00 -3.53 23.06
CA MET A 380 -2.74 -3.29 24.48
C MET A 380 -1.69 -2.19 24.73
N HIS A 381 -1.04 -1.71 23.67
CA HIS A 381 0.08 -0.77 23.75
C HIS A 381 -0.23 0.54 23.00
N GLY A 382 0.73 1.05 22.22
CA GLY A 382 0.60 2.30 21.47
C GLY A 382 -0.03 2.12 20.08
N LEU A 383 0.02 3.22 19.32
CA LEU A 383 -0.40 3.25 17.91
C LEU A 383 0.58 2.52 17.00
N THR A 384 1.89 2.60 17.32
CA THR A 384 2.95 1.94 16.54
C THR A 384 2.83 0.42 16.71
N PRO A 385 2.71 -0.37 15.62
CA PRO A 385 2.56 -1.83 15.70
C PRO A 385 3.88 -2.54 16.05
N PRO A 386 3.82 -3.83 16.46
CA PRO A 386 4.99 -4.63 16.85
C PRO A 386 5.92 -5.03 15.69
N SER A 387 5.64 -4.57 14.48
CA SER A 387 6.38 -4.94 13.26
C SER A 387 7.76 -4.27 13.12
N PHE A 388 8.17 -3.44 14.09
CA PHE A 388 9.45 -2.72 14.05
C PHE A 388 10.47 -3.41 14.96
N PRO A 389 11.57 -4.00 14.41
CA PRO A 389 12.54 -4.77 15.22
C PRO A 389 13.20 -3.98 16.36
N ASP A 390 13.43 -2.68 16.13
CA ASP A 390 14.15 -1.81 17.08
C ASP A 390 13.21 -0.88 17.85
N TYR A 391 11.90 -1.16 17.87
CA TYR A 391 10.89 -0.38 18.58
C TYR A 391 10.06 -1.29 19.49
N ASP A 392 10.43 -1.36 20.76
CA ASP A 392 9.79 -2.21 21.74
C ASP A 392 8.46 -1.61 22.22
N ILE A 393 7.36 -2.01 21.59
CA ILE A 393 6.01 -1.52 21.94
C ILE A 393 5.57 -1.88 23.35
N THR A 394 6.17 -2.93 23.98
CA THR A 394 5.81 -3.31 25.36
C THR A 394 6.20 -2.26 26.38
N LYS A 395 7.06 -1.31 26.00
CA LYS A 395 7.41 -0.13 26.80
C LYS A 395 6.39 1.01 26.69
N ILE A 396 5.43 0.90 25.79
CA ILE A 396 4.34 1.87 25.64
C ILE A 396 3.17 1.45 26.52
N GLN A 397 2.80 2.31 27.43
CA GLN A 397 1.68 2.07 28.34
C GLN A 397 0.35 2.35 27.64
N GLY A 398 -0.35 1.31 27.21
CA GLY A 398 -1.69 1.39 26.65
C GLY A 398 -2.78 1.16 27.71
N TYR A 399 -3.88 0.52 27.33
CA TYR A 399 -5.07 0.31 28.14
C TYR A 399 -5.50 -1.16 28.09
N ASP A 400 -5.49 -1.80 29.25
CA ASP A 400 -6.10 -3.11 29.46
C ASP A 400 -7.62 -2.99 29.73
N TYR A 401 -8.33 -4.11 29.66
CA TYR A 401 -9.75 -4.14 30.01
C TYR A 401 -9.90 -4.09 31.52
N ASN A 402 -10.52 -3.02 32.05
CA ASN A 402 -10.72 -2.82 33.48
C ASN A 402 -11.98 -1.98 33.75
N ILE A 403 -13.06 -2.66 34.14
CA ILE A 403 -14.37 -2.02 34.36
C ILE A 403 -14.32 -1.00 35.52
N ASP A 404 -13.59 -1.31 36.60
CA ASP A 404 -13.51 -0.40 37.75
C ASP A 404 -12.82 0.89 37.37
N SER A 405 -11.71 0.80 36.63
CA SER A 405 -11.00 1.97 36.05
C SER A 405 -11.91 2.74 35.09
N ALA A 406 -12.63 2.05 34.23
CA ALA A 406 -13.55 2.67 33.27
C ALA A 406 -14.63 3.49 33.98
N GLN A 407 -15.29 2.90 35.01
CA GLN A 407 -16.32 3.57 35.80
C GLN A 407 -15.75 4.71 36.65
N TYR A 408 -14.56 4.54 37.23
CA TYR A 408 -13.86 5.58 37.97
C TYR A 408 -13.59 6.83 37.10
N TYR A 409 -13.05 6.65 35.92
CA TYR A 409 -12.77 7.78 35.03
C TYR A 409 -14.04 8.43 34.48
N LEU A 410 -15.10 7.65 34.19
CA LEU A 410 -16.36 8.22 33.74
C LEU A 410 -17.05 9.04 34.87
N ALA A 411 -16.99 8.55 36.09
CA ALA A 411 -17.50 9.29 37.26
C ALA A 411 -16.69 10.57 37.50
N LYS A 412 -15.37 10.53 37.35
CA LYS A 412 -14.47 11.69 37.43
C LYS A 412 -14.78 12.75 36.38
N ALA A 413 -15.27 12.34 35.22
CA ALA A 413 -15.74 13.24 34.15
C ALA A 413 -17.14 13.83 34.41
N GLY A 414 -17.77 13.50 35.54
CA GLY A 414 -19.11 14.00 35.91
C GLY A 414 -20.29 13.09 35.50
N PHE A 415 -20.02 11.88 35.03
CA PHE A 415 -21.07 10.94 34.58
C PHE A 415 -21.05 9.61 35.37
N PRO A 416 -21.28 9.63 36.70
CA PRO A 416 -21.25 8.43 37.50
C PRO A 416 -22.28 7.41 37.00
N LYS A 417 -21.85 6.17 36.77
CA LYS A 417 -22.68 5.08 36.19
C LYS A 417 -23.38 5.45 34.88
N GLY A 418 -22.77 6.34 34.08
CA GLY A 418 -23.29 6.83 32.79
C GLY A 418 -24.47 7.81 32.90
N GLN A 419 -24.82 8.27 34.11
CA GLN A 419 -25.95 9.19 34.30
C GLN A 419 -25.69 10.53 33.58
N GLY A 420 -26.63 10.94 32.70
CA GLY A 420 -26.55 12.18 31.95
C GLY A 420 -25.50 12.16 30.79
N PHE A 421 -24.85 11.02 30.54
CA PHE A 421 -23.95 10.91 29.40
C PHE A 421 -24.74 11.04 28.09
N PRO A 422 -24.31 11.90 27.14
CA PRO A 422 -25.03 12.07 25.89
C PRO A 422 -24.93 10.83 24.98
N LYS A 423 -25.89 10.66 24.09
CA LYS A 423 -25.81 9.70 23.01
C LYS A 423 -24.68 10.10 22.07
N ILE A 424 -23.82 9.16 21.70
CA ILE A 424 -22.69 9.38 20.79
C ILE A 424 -22.80 8.49 19.55
N THR A 425 -22.12 8.88 18.49
CA THR A 425 -22.11 8.13 17.23
C THR A 425 -20.70 7.63 16.94
N LEU A 426 -20.58 6.36 16.56
CA LEU A 426 -19.40 5.76 15.94
C LEU A 426 -19.63 5.73 14.43
N ASP A 427 -18.86 6.52 13.71
CA ASP A 427 -18.83 6.49 12.25
C ASP A 427 -17.81 5.44 11.76
N LEU A 428 -18.21 4.60 10.80
CA LEU A 428 -17.32 3.59 10.21
C LEU A 428 -17.65 3.33 8.73
N ASN A 429 -16.67 2.85 7.96
CA ASN A 429 -16.86 2.36 6.61
C ASN A 429 -17.11 0.84 6.62
N PRO A 430 -17.90 0.32 5.66
CA PRO A 430 -18.03 -1.12 5.51
C PRO A 430 -16.71 -1.71 4.95
N GLU A 431 -16.32 -2.87 5.50
CA GLU A 431 -15.31 -3.77 4.95
C GLU A 431 -15.79 -5.19 5.24
N GLY A 432 -16.67 -5.69 4.39
CA GLY A 432 -17.46 -6.88 4.70
C GLY A 432 -18.20 -6.70 6.05
N ASP A 433 -18.29 -7.76 6.82
CA ASP A 433 -18.93 -7.74 8.15
C ASP A 433 -17.95 -7.43 9.29
N ARG A 434 -16.64 -7.40 9.02
CA ARG A 434 -15.57 -7.26 10.01
C ARG A 434 -15.75 -6.02 10.89
N HIS A 435 -15.85 -4.84 10.28
CA HIS A 435 -15.97 -3.58 11.02
C HIS A 435 -17.30 -3.46 11.78
N SER A 436 -18.38 -3.93 11.16
CA SER A 436 -19.72 -3.89 11.76
C SER A 436 -19.80 -4.80 12.98
N ASN A 437 -19.25 -6.02 12.91
CA ASN A 437 -19.23 -6.97 14.01
C ASN A 437 -18.43 -6.44 15.20
N VAL A 438 -17.26 -5.84 14.95
CA VAL A 438 -16.46 -5.19 16.00
C VAL A 438 -17.22 -4.02 16.62
N ALA A 439 -17.88 -3.18 15.81
CA ALA A 439 -18.65 -2.04 16.31
C ALA A 439 -19.82 -2.49 17.20
N LEU A 440 -20.53 -3.57 16.83
CA LEU A 440 -21.62 -4.14 17.64
C LEU A 440 -21.11 -4.71 18.97
N GLU A 441 -19.96 -5.39 18.98
CA GLU A 441 -19.37 -5.86 20.24
C GLU A 441 -18.94 -4.69 21.13
N VAL A 442 -18.29 -3.66 20.56
CA VAL A 442 -17.91 -2.46 21.32
C VAL A 442 -19.14 -1.71 21.87
N GLN A 443 -20.20 -1.58 21.06
CA GLN A 443 -21.48 -1.01 21.53
C GLN A 443 -22.00 -1.75 22.75
N LYS A 444 -21.96 -3.10 22.72
CA LYS A 444 -22.36 -3.94 23.84
C LYS A 444 -21.49 -3.71 25.07
N GLN A 445 -20.17 -3.73 24.92
CA GLN A 445 -19.21 -3.54 26.01
C GLN A 445 -19.37 -2.17 26.69
N LEU A 446 -19.51 -1.08 25.90
CA LEU A 446 -19.72 0.27 26.44
C LEU A 446 -21.06 0.39 27.18
N ARG A 447 -22.11 -0.23 26.67
CA ARG A 447 -23.42 -0.28 27.37
C ARG A 447 -23.30 -1.04 28.67
N ASP A 448 -22.68 -2.22 28.66
CA ASP A 448 -22.62 -3.12 29.83
C ASP A 448 -21.68 -2.56 30.92
N ALA A 449 -20.54 -1.98 30.55
CA ALA A 449 -19.56 -1.44 31.48
C ALA A 449 -19.88 -0.03 31.98
N LEU A 450 -20.39 0.85 31.12
CA LEU A 450 -20.50 2.30 31.36
C LEU A 450 -21.94 2.83 31.28
N ASN A 451 -22.92 2.00 30.87
CA ASN A 451 -24.31 2.42 30.59
C ASN A 451 -24.36 3.55 29.53
N VAL A 452 -23.46 3.51 28.52
CA VAL A 452 -23.37 4.50 27.45
C VAL A 452 -24.12 4.00 26.21
N GLN A 453 -24.86 4.89 25.56
CA GLN A 453 -25.54 4.61 24.29
C GLN A 453 -24.67 5.04 23.11
N LEU A 454 -24.19 4.05 22.35
CA LEU A 454 -23.45 4.23 21.13
C LEU A 454 -24.35 3.95 19.91
N GLU A 455 -24.47 4.88 18.99
CA GLU A 455 -25.11 4.69 17.68
C GLU A 455 -24.05 4.33 16.65
N ILE A 456 -24.31 3.33 15.83
CA ILE A 456 -23.40 2.91 14.75
C ILE A 456 -23.90 3.51 13.44
N ASN A 457 -23.04 4.24 12.75
CA ASN A 457 -23.33 4.90 11.47
C ASN A 457 -22.36 4.40 10.41
N ILE A 458 -22.87 3.63 9.44
CA ILE A 458 -22.08 3.03 8.36
C ILE A 458 -22.15 3.94 7.13
N LEU A 459 -21.00 4.43 6.69
CA LEU A 459 -20.89 5.42 5.62
C LEU A 459 -19.88 4.96 4.54
N PRO A 460 -20.09 5.36 3.28
CA PRO A 460 -19.08 5.16 2.23
C PRO A 460 -17.71 5.72 2.62
N HIS A 461 -16.64 5.06 2.19
CA HIS A 461 -15.27 5.45 2.55
C HIS A 461 -14.95 6.93 2.28
N ALA A 462 -15.43 7.50 1.16
CA ALA A 462 -15.23 8.91 0.84
C ALA A 462 -15.87 9.86 1.87
N GLN A 463 -17.03 9.51 2.44
CA GLN A 463 -17.68 10.30 3.49
C GLN A 463 -16.94 10.17 4.82
N ILE A 464 -16.45 8.98 5.16
CA ILE A 464 -15.57 8.77 6.34
C ILE A 464 -14.33 9.64 6.21
N THR A 465 -13.67 9.62 5.06
CA THR A 465 -12.48 10.46 4.80
C THR A 465 -12.80 11.95 4.97
N ASP A 466 -13.89 12.46 4.41
CA ASP A 466 -14.29 13.87 4.55
C ASP A 466 -14.56 14.23 6.03
N LYS A 467 -15.27 13.37 6.77
CA LYS A 467 -15.51 13.57 8.21
C LYS A 467 -14.21 13.61 9.01
N CYS A 468 -13.27 12.70 8.73
CA CYS A 468 -11.93 12.68 9.35
C CYS A 468 -11.19 14.00 9.12
N LEU A 469 -11.08 14.42 7.86
CA LEU A 469 -10.35 15.62 7.49
C LEU A 469 -10.93 16.88 8.14
N LYS A 470 -12.26 17.02 8.14
CA LYS A 470 -12.97 18.20 8.67
C LYS A 470 -13.23 18.15 10.18
N GLY A 471 -13.11 16.98 10.81
CA GLY A 471 -13.41 16.81 12.23
C GLY A 471 -14.91 16.73 12.56
N ASN A 472 -15.75 16.30 11.63
CA ASN A 472 -17.20 16.22 11.79
C ASN A 472 -17.64 14.84 12.33
N PHE A 473 -17.09 14.42 13.46
CA PHE A 473 -17.40 13.15 14.12
C PHE A 473 -17.25 13.27 15.64
N SER A 474 -17.83 12.34 16.39
CA SER A 474 -17.56 12.17 17.82
C SER A 474 -16.53 11.07 18.04
N LEU A 475 -16.80 9.89 17.51
CA LEU A 475 -15.94 8.71 17.49
C LEU A 475 -15.94 8.16 16.07
N ILE A 476 -14.78 7.81 15.52
CA ILE A 476 -14.65 7.33 14.15
C ILE A 476 -13.69 6.16 14.06
N ARG A 477 -14.05 5.15 13.26
CA ARG A 477 -13.16 4.03 12.96
C ARG A 477 -12.13 4.40 11.91
N LEU A 478 -10.89 4.07 12.17
CA LEU A 478 -9.76 4.23 11.26
C LEU A 478 -8.84 3.01 11.30
N SER A 479 -8.03 2.85 10.26
CA SER A 479 -6.78 2.10 10.32
C SER A 479 -5.66 3.01 9.90
N TRP A 480 -4.50 2.85 10.52
CA TRP A 480 -3.28 3.47 10.05
C TRP A 480 -2.38 2.42 9.45
N VAL A 481 -2.04 2.59 8.18
CA VAL A 481 -1.11 1.75 7.43
C VAL A 481 0.14 2.58 7.19
N ALA A 482 1.31 2.00 7.41
CA ALA A 482 2.57 2.71 7.19
C ALA A 482 2.79 3.04 5.71
N ASP A 483 3.13 4.31 5.41
CA ASP A 483 3.61 4.74 4.10
C ASP A 483 5.09 4.40 3.90
N TYR A 484 5.83 4.24 4.99
CA TYR A 484 7.24 3.85 5.06
C TYR A 484 7.55 3.26 6.44
N PRO A 485 8.58 2.40 6.55
CA PRO A 485 8.87 1.64 7.77
C PRO A 485 9.55 2.51 8.83
N SER A 486 8.78 3.35 9.52
CA SER A 486 9.24 4.16 10.64
C SER A 486 8.13 4.39 11.65
N PRO A 487 8.41 4.32 12.97
CA PRO A 487 7.48 4.74 14.01
C PRO A 487 6.99 6.18 13.82
N GLN A 488 7.81 7.05 13.24
CA GLN A 488 7.45 8.42 12.92
C GLN A 488 6.17 8.50 12.08
N ASN A 489 5.97 7.55 11.15
CA ASN A 489 4.79 7.51 10.28
C ASN A 489 3.48 7.23 11.04
N PHE A 490 3.54 6.64 12.20
CA PHE A 490 2.39 6.48 13.11
C PHE A 490 2.21 7.72 13.98
N LEU A 491 3.29 8.25 14.53
CA LEU A 491 3.26 9.31 15.54
C LEU A 491 2.94 10.71 14.98
N TRP A 492 3.11 10.94 13.68
CA TRP A 492 2.75 12.23 13.09
C TRP A 492 1.23 12.53 13.20
N MET A 493 0.40 11.47 13.42
CA MET A 493 -1.02 11.61 13.76
C MET A 493 -1.24 12.45 15.03
N PHE A 494 -0.25 12.59 15.87
CA PHE A 494 -0.33 13.34 17.14
C PHE A 494 0.42 14.68 17.10
N TYR A 495 1.09 15.01 15.99
CA TYR A 495 1.90 16.23 15.90
C TYR A 495 1.01 17.47 15.73
N SER A 496 1.12 18.40 16.69
CA SER A 496 0.24 19.58 16.80
C SER A 496 0.28 20.52 15.59
N LYS A 497 1.38 20.51 14.81
CA LYS A 497 1.56 21.33 13.60
C LYS A 497 0.45 21.12 12.57
N TYR A 498 -0.14 19.92 12.52
CA TYR A 498 -1.18 19.57 11.56
C TYR A 498 -2.61 19.87 12.06
N VAL A 499 -2.77 20.38 13.27
CA VAL A 499 -4.10 20.66 13.81
C VAL A 499 -4.63 21.98 13.26
N THR A 500 -5.75 21.91 12.55
CA THR A 500 -6.50 23.05 12.01
C THR A 500 -7.83 23.24 12.75
N PRO A 501 -8.52 24.38 12.59
CA PRO A 501 -9.89 24.55 13.08
C PRO A 501 -10.84 23.48 12.54
N LEU A 502 -11.96 23.24 13.25
CA LEU A 502 -13.03 22.35 12.77
C LEU A 502 -13.57 22.86 11.41
N GLY A 503 -13.82 21.93 10.50
CA GLY A 503 -14.22 22.23 9.13
C GLY A 503 -13.06 22.35 8.14
N GLU A 504 -11.82 22.50 8.62
CA GLU A 504 -10.60 22.53 7.80
C GLU A 504 -9.86 21.20 7.84
N ASN A 505 -9.01 20.95 6.85
CA ASN A 505 -8.24 19.71 6.75
C ASN A 505 -7.13 19.63 7.81
N SER A 506 -7.23 18.64 8.71
CA SER A 506 -6.28 18.35 9.79
C SER A 506 -5.51 17.03 9.58
N TYR A 507 -5.28 16.62 8.37
CA TYR A 507 -4.48 15.43 8.09
C TYR A 507 -2.99 15.70 8.36
N PRO A 508 -2.28 14.76 8.99
CA PRO A 508 -2.71 13.45 9.50
C PRO A 508 -3.29 13.46 10.93
N ASN A 509 -3.32 14.61 11.63
CA ASN A 509 -3.77 14.68 13.02
C ASN A 509 -5.32 14.66 13.12
N ILE A 510 -5.91 13.49 12.81
CA ILE A 510 -7.35 13.28 12.81
C ILE A 510 -7.98 13.52 14.19
N PRO A 511 -7.39 13.05 15.32
CA PRO A 511 -7.93 13.31 16.65
C PRO A 511 -7.84 14.78 17.08
N ARG A 512 -7.18 15.63 16.31
CA ARG A 512 -6.85 17.03 16.66
C ARG A 512 -6.20 17.18 18.03
N TYR A 513 -5.33 16.23 18.33
CA TYR A 513 -4.56 16.20 19.57
C TYR A 513 -3.46 17.27 19.55
N LYS A 514 -3.27 17.95 20.69
CA LYS A 514 -2.21 18.96 20.87
C LYS A 514 -1.47 18.70 22.17
N ASN A 515 -0.14 18.61 22.10
CA ASN A 515 0.71 18.51 23.27
C ASN A 515 2.14 18.96 22.94
N GLU A 516 2.55 20.15 23.42
CA GLU A 516 3.87 20.71 23.15
C GLU A 516 5.04 19.85 23.65
N LYS A 517 4.85 19.00 24.68
CA LYS A 517 5.91 18.09 25.14
C LYS A 517 6.09 16.94 24.15
N PHE A 518 4.98 16.44 23.60
CA PHE A 518 5.01 15.49 22.51
C PHE A 518 5.75 16.08 21.30
N ASP A 519 5.37 17.30 20.89
CA ASP A 519 5.95 17.96 19.72
C ASP A 519 7.47 18.08 19.83
N ARG A 520 7.97 18.53 20.98
CA ARG A 520 9.43 18.65 21.22
C ARG A 520 10.17 17.30 21.15
N LEU A 521 9.60 16.24 21.69
CA LEU A 521 10.22 14.90 21.61
C LEU A 521 10.21 14.37 20.18
N TYR A 522 9.10 14.55 19.47
CA TYR A 522 8.92 14.14 18.09
C TYR A 522 9.90 14.86 17.15
N GLU A 523 10.02 16.19 17.25
CA GLU A 523 10.96 17.01 16.47
C GLU A 523 12.42 16.63 16.76
N LYS A 524 12.76 16.42 18.04
CA LYS A 524 14.09 15.97 18.44
C LYS A 524 14.42 14.58 17.88
N ALA A 525 13.44 13.68 17.84
CA ALA A 525 13.62 12.35 17.26
C ALA A 525 13.93 12.42 15.75
N ILE A 526 13.20 13.24 15.00
CA ILE A 526 13.43 13.44 13.56
C ILE A 526 14.83 14.01 13.29
N ALA A 527 15.24 14.98 14.08
CA ALA A 527 16.53 15.64 13.95
C ALA A 527 17.73 14.79 14.47
N SER A 528 17.48 13.59 15.01
CA SER A 528 18.54 12.70 15.47
C SER A 528 19.35 12.15 14.28
N THR A 529 20.63 11.91 14.53
CA THR A 529 21.54 11.20 13.60
C THR A 529 21.65 9.71 13.90
N SER A 530 20.98 9.25 14.97
CA SER A 530 20.96 7.87 15.44
C SER A 530 19.53 7.32 15.46
N SER A 531 19.27 6.22 14.74
CA SER A 531 17.97 5.53 14.78
C SER A 531 17.61 5.01 16.17
N VAL A 532 18.59 4.57 16.95
CA VAL A 532 18.39 4.09 18.33
C VAL A 532 17.92 5.21 19.23
N GLU A 533 18.56 6.39 19.15
CA GLU A 533 18.13 7.58 19.90
C GLU A 533 16.77 8.08 19.43
N ALA A 534 16.53 8.13 18.12
CA ALA A 534 15.26 8.52 17.54
C ALA A 534 14.13 7.61 18.05
N ASN A 535 14.30 6.29 18.01
CA ASN A 535 13.29 5.34 18.48
C ASN A 535 12.98 5.50 19.97
N LYS A 536 13.99 5.77 20.81
CA LYS A 536 13.76 6.08 22.23
C LYS A 536 12.92 7.33 22.42
N LEU A 537 13.22 8.41 21.69
CA LEU A 537 12.47 9.67 21.75
C LEU A 537 11.03 9.49 21.21
N PHE A 538 10.84 8.68 20.17
CA PHE A 538 9.52 8.33 19.67
C PHE A 538 8.71 7.53 20.71
N MET A 539 9.32 6.55 21.40
CA MET A 539 8.66 5.83 22.50
C MET A 539 8.24 6.77 23.65
N ASP A 540 9.10 7.71 24.02
CA ASP A 540 8.78 8.71 25.05
C ASP A 540 7.61 9.62 24.61
N ALA A 541 7.59 10.03 23.34
CA ALA A 541 6.50 10.83 22.76
C ALA A 541 5.19 10.02 22.71
N GLU A 542 5.23 8.76 22.27
CA GLU A 542 4.07 7.90 22.19
C GLU A 542 3.45 7.64 23.57
N ASN A 543 4.25 7.41 24.59
CA ASN A 543 3.80 7.29 25.98
C ASN A 543 3.04 8.56 26.46
N LEU A 544 3.45 9.75 26.02
CA LEU A 544 2.71 10.98 26.31
C LEU A 544 1.33 10.99 25.63
N ALA A 545 1.29 10.68 24.35
CA ALA A 545 0.03 10.61 23.60
C ALA A 545 -0.91 9.58 24.19
N MET A 546 -0.45 8.36 24.46
CA MET A 546 -1.29 7.30 25.01
C MET A 546 -1.84 7.63 26.41
N ARG A 547 -1.09 8.35 27.26
CA ARG A 547 -1.61 8.85 28.54
C ARG A 547 -2.79 9.81 28.39
N ASP A 548 -2.84 10.56 27.29
CA ASP A 548 -3.91 11.50 26.99
C ASP A 548 -5.07 10.85 26.20
N ALA A 549 -4.91 9.58 25.80
CA ALA A 549 -5.91 8.74 25.13
C ALA A 549 -6.63 9.41 23.95
N PRO A 550 -5.94 9.98 22.95
CA PRO A 550 -6.61 10.58 21.79
C PRO A 550 -7.26 9.56 20.87
N ILE A 551 -6.89 8.28 21.01
CA ILE A 551 -7.38 7.13 20.25
C ILE A 551 -7.61 5.93 21.17
N ILE A 552 -8.37 4.95 20.68
CA ILE A 552 -8.44 3.59 21.21
C ILE A 552 -7.73 2.69 20.21
N VAL A 553 -6.63 2.06 20.60
CA VAL A 553 -6.01 0.99 19.81
C VAL A 553 -6.84 -0.27 20.02
N LEU A 554 -7.27 -0.91 18.91
CA LEU A 554 -8.15 -2.09 18.97
C LEU A 554 -7.36 -3.38 18.80
N TRP A 555 -6.60 -3.51 17.70
CA TRP A 555 -5.68 -4.61 17.43
C TRP A 555 -4.62 -4.20 16.41
N TYR A 556 -3.52 -4.96 16.35
CA TYR A 556 -2.51 -4.88 15.30
C TYR A 556 -2.83 -5.94 14.26
N ASP A 557 -2.77 -5.55 12.97
CA ASP A 557 -3.13 -6.46 11.89
C ASP A 557 -2.02 -7.47 11.58
N GLU A 558 -2.44 -8.59 11.03
CA GLU A 558 -1.59 -9.65 10.50
C GLU A 558 -1.89 -9.86 9.02
N CYS A 559 -0.85 -10.06 8.23
CA CYS A 559 -0.99 -10.47 6.85
C CYS A 559 -1.20 -11.98 6.76
N TYR A 560 -2.27 -12.37 6.15
CA TYR A 560 -2.49 -13.73 5.67
C TYR A 560 -2.36 -13.73 4.16
N ARG A 561 -1.34 -14.42 3.64
CA ARG A 561 -1.09 -14.55 2.21
C ARG A 561 -0.99 -16.02 1.82
N LEU A 562 -1.86 -16.46 0.91
CA LEU A 562 -1.75 -17.76 0.27
C LEU A 562 -0.95 -17.61 -1.02
N LEU A 563 0.00 -18.51 -1.22
CA LEU A 563 0.76 -18.64 -2.45
C LEU A 563 0.57 -20.03 -3.06
N SER A 564 0.52 -20.12 -4.38
CA SER A 564 0.75 -21.37 -5.07
C SER A 564 2.12 -21.95 -4.68
N SER A 565 2.21 -23.22 -4.36
CA SER A 565 3.46 -23.87 -3.97
C SER A 565 4.55 -23.81 -5.05
N ARG A 566 4.18 -23.54 -6.30
CA ARG A 566 5.12 -23.29 -7.42
C ARG A 566 5.86 -21.96 -7.32
N VAL A 567 5.30 -20.98 -6.63
CA VAL A 567 5.92 -19.63 -6.48
C VAL A 567 7.07 -19.72 -5.51
N LYS A 568 8.23 -19.24 -5.90
CA LYS A 568 9.46 -19.24 -5.10
C LYS A 568 10.07 -17.86 -5.02
N ASN A 569 10.83 -17.65 -3.94
CA ASN A 569 11.56 -16.42 -3.66
C ASN A 569 10.65 -15.18 -3.55
N PHE A 570 9.40 -15.38 -3.11
CA PHE A 570 8.45 -14.30 -2.87
C PHE A 570 8.18 -14.17 -1.36
N TYR A 571 9.00 -13.36 -0.71
CA TYR A 571 8.92 -13.17 0.73
C TYR A 571 7.75 -12.27 1.12
N ASN A 572 7.17 -12.54 2.27
CA ASN A 572 6.23 -11.63 2.91
C ASN A 572 6.98 -10.53 3.66
N ASN A 573 6.35 -9.39 3.89
CA ASN A 573 6.90 -8.33 4.71
C ASN A 573 5.79 -7.46 5.32
N PRO A 574 6.06 -6.78 6.44
CA PRO A 574 5.05 -6.03 7.20
C PRO A 574 4.33 -4.90 6.43
N MET A 575 4.91 -4.40 5.34
CA MET A 575 4.31 -3.34 4.52
C MET A 575 3.63 -3.85 3.26
N GLN A 576 3.65 -5.16 3.03
CA GLN A 576 3.12 -5.77 1.81
C GLN A 576 3.72 -5.18 0.53
N TYR A 577 4.98 -4.78 0.59
CA TYR A 577 5.75 -4.45 -0.59
C TYR A 577 5.92 -5.70 -1.45
N ARG A 578 5.84 -5.51 -2.75
CA ARG A 578 5.97 -6.59 -3.72
C ARG A 578 7.03 -6.20 -4.74
N ASP A 579 8.10 -6.97 -4.80
CA ASP A 579 9.12 -6.90 -5.85
C ASP A 579 9.16 -8.25 -6.55
N PHE A 580 8.64 -8.31 -7.75
CA PHE A 580 8.60 -9.55 -8.52
C PHE A 580 9.88 -9.82 -9.30
N SER A 581 10.91 -8.98 -9.17
CA SER A 581 12.12 -9.11 -9.97
C SER A 581 12.86 -10.44 -9.77
N GLU A 582 12.88 -10.96 -8.54
CA GLU A 582 13.55 -12.23 -8.21
C GLU A 582 12.60 -13.40 -7.99
N VAL A 583 11.28 -13.19 -8.16
CA VAL A 583 10.27 -14.25 -8.04
C VAL A 583 10.32 -15.15 -9.27
N TYR A 584 10.22 -16.46 -9.07
CA TYR A 584 10.18 -17.44 -10.15
C TYR A 584 9.22 -18.57 -9.86
N PHE A 585 8.86 -19.35 -10.89
CA PHE A 585 8.08 -20.57 -10.75
C PHE A 585 8.97 -21.79 -10.79
N GLU A 586 8.70 -22.79 -9.94
CA GLU A 586 9.20 -24.13 -10.13
C GLU A 586 8.27 -24.93 -11.06
N PRO A 587 8.80 -25.87 -11.85
CA PRO A 587 7.99 -26.82 -12.60
C PRO A 587 7.07 -27.61 -11.64
N GLU A 588 5.87 -27.94 -12.11
CA GLU A 588 5.02 -28.87 -11.37
C GLU A 588 5.77 -30.20 -11.21
N THR A 589 5.98 -30.61 -9.97
CA THR A 589 6.44 -31.97 -9.70
C THR A 589 5.29 -32.92 -10.07
N SER A 590 5.46 -33.70 -11.14
CA SER A 590 4.53 -34.79 -11.43
C SER A 590 4.49 -35.68 -10.20
N THR A 591 3.36 -35.70 -9.49
CA THR A 591 3.09 -36.71 -8.49
C THR A 591 3.20 -38.06 -9.21
N PRO A 592 4.05 -39.02 -8.77
CA PRO A 592 4.05 -40.32 -9.42
C PRO A 592 2.64 -40.86 -9.32
N GLU A 593 2.04 -41.13 -10.48
CA GLU A 593 0.79 -41.92 -10.54
C GLU A 593 1.02 -43.14 -9.65
N LYS A 594 0.20 -43.32 -8.63
CA LYS A 594 0.16 -44.59 -7.90
C LYS A 594 -0.12 -45.64 -8.96
N GLU A 595 0.91 -46.44 -9.29
CA GLU A 595 0.70 -47.64 -10.11
C GLU A 595 -0.43 -48.42 -9.44
N GLY A 596 -1.57 -48.47 -10.15
CA GLY A 596 -2.73 -49.22 -9.70
C GLY A 596 -2.36 -50.69 -9.56
N ASP A 597 -2.59 -51.22 -8.37
CA ASP A 597 -2.66 -52.65 -8.16
C ASP A 597 -3.59 -53.30 -9.20
N LYS A 598 -3.00 -54.11 -10.03
CA LYS A 598 -3.71 -55.08 -10.87
C LYS A 598 -4.01 -56.33 -10.08
#